data_499dd8ee489790bbf59a03235b9ac093
#
_entry.id   499dd8ee489790bbf59a03235b9ac093
#
_cell.length_a   1.000
_cell.length_b   1.000
_cell.length_c   1.000
_cell.angle_alpha   90.00
_cell.angle_beta   90.00
_cell.angle_gamma   90.00
#
_symmetry.space_group_name_H-M   'P 1'
#
loop_
_entity.id
_entity.type
_entity.pdbx_description
1 polymer ?
#
loop_
_entity_poly.entity_id
_entity_poly.type
_entity_poly.pdbx_seq_one_letter_code
_entity_poly.pdbx_strand_id
1 'polypeptide(L)'
;MLLFIVCLFFSCRGEKRYEDLNLTDYQKQVNNFFKDASTSPLKPRDLKNFKGLDFFEFDSLYVVYAKIQETPDSLPFKMKTTTDTPADFRKYGILIFNLNNEQYTLSAYENLDYLDVEGYENYLFLPFLDQTNGYETYGGGRYIDLYQYDNDSILIDFNRAYNPQCVYDENFSCPIVPRNNLLNIKIEAGVKNFVKN
;
A
#
# COMPACT_ATOMS: atom_id res chain seq x y z
N MET A 1 54.09 33.86 5.23
CA MET A 1 53.32 32.91 6.07
C MET A 1 51.84 33.10 5.68
N LEU A 2 51.37 32.26 4.74
CA LEU A 2 50.03 32.40 4.13
C LEU A 2 49.07 31.47 4.87
N LEU A 3 48.08 32.06 5.55
CA LEU A 3 47.09 31.33 6.36
C LEU A 3 45.96 30.87 5.43
N PHE A 4 45.89 29.56 5.13
CA PHE A 4 44.77 28.94 4.38
C PHE A 4 43.59 28.74 5.35
N ILE A 5 42.54 29.55 5.20
CA ILE A 5 41.26 29.34 5.87
C ILE A 5 40.49 28.30 5.07
N VAL A 6 40.39 27.09 5.64
CA VAL A 6 39.51 26.01 5.11
C VAL A 6 38.10 26.26 5.61
N CYS A 7 37.24 26.80 4.72
CA CYS A 7 35.79 26.89 4.97
C CYS A 7 35.18 25.48 4.84
N LEU A 8 34.92 24.82 5.97
CA LEU A 8 34.06 23.63 6.02
C LEU A 8 32.61 24.03 5.76
N PHE A 9 32.13 23.80 4.54
CA PHE A 9 30.71 23.87 4.25
C PHE A 9 30.01 22.67 4.89
N PHE A 10 29.48 22.86 6.09
CA PHE A 10 28.46 21.96 6.65
C PHE A 10 27.20 22.11 5.78
N SER A 11 27.01 21.17 4.85
CA SER A 11 25.73 21.01 4.18
C SER A 11 24.75 20.43 5.18
N CYS A 12 24.04 21.32 5.90
CA CYS A 12 22.82 20.94 6.60
C CYS A 12 21.79 20.52 5.53
N ARG A 13 21.68 19.22 5.26
CA ARG A 13 20.46 18.66 4.69
C ARG A 13 19.38 18.84 5.76
N GLY A 14 18.63 19.93 5.65
CA GLY A 14 17.44 20.14 6.47
C GLY A 14 16.48 18.96 6.23
N GLU A 15 16.16 18.21 7.28
CA GLU A 15 15.05 17.26 7.24
C GLU A 15 13.80 18.08 6.88
N LYS A 16 13.17 17.77 5.73
CA LYS A 16 11.89 18.36 5.34
C LYS A 16 10.89 18.08 6.45
N ARG A 17 10.31 19.12 7.04
CA ARG A 17 9.21 18.94 7.99
C ARG A 17 8.00 18.40 7.25
N TYR A 18 7.17 17.61 7.92
CA TYR A 18 5.93 17.06 7.40
C TYR A 18 5.04 18.14 6.73
N GLU A 19 5.03 19.36 7.27
CA GLU A 19 4.29 20.52 6.76
C GLU A 19 4.81 21.03 5.41
N ASP A 20 6.07 20.71 5.05
CA ASP A 20 6.70 21.10 3.79
C ASP A 20 6.48 20.06 2.66
N LEU A 21 5.79 18.94 2.94
CA LEU A 21 5.50 17.91 1.96
C LEU A 21 4.22 18.25 1.19
N ASN A 22 4.29 18.22 -0.14
CA ASN A 22 3.10 18.36 -1.00
C ASN A 22 2.28 17.07 -1.01
N LEU A 23 1.62 16.76 0.11
CA LEU A 23 0.81 15.56 0.28
C LEU A 23 -0.57 15.74 -0.32
N THR A 24 -1.08 14.70 -0.96
CA THR A 24 -2.48 14.62 -1.38
C THR A 24 -3.41 14.57 -0.15
N ASP A 25 -4.69 14.87 -0.35
CA ASP A 25 -5.66 14.80 0.75
C ASP A 25 -5.78 13.37 1.32
N TYR A 26 -5.66 12.33 0.47
CA TYR A 26 -5.59 10.95 0.93
C TYR A 26 -4.39 10.71 1.85
N GLN A 27 -3.19 11.12 1.44
CA GLN A 27 -1.97 10.94 2.26
C GLN A 27 -2.07 11.69 3.59
N LYS A 28 -2.70 12.88 3.61
CA LYS A 28 -2.98 13.62 4.85
C LYS A 28 -3.95 12.87 5.75
N GLN A 29 -5.03 12.30 5.19
CA GLN A 29 -6.00 11.50 5.94
C GLN A 29 -5.34 10.26 6.56
N VAL A 30 -4.55 9.52 5.79
CA VAL A 30 -3.79 8.37 6.29
C VAL A 30 -2.85 8.77 7.43
N ASN A 31 -2.10 9.84 7.26
CA ASN A 31 -1.20 10.32 8.31
C ASN A 31 -1.94 10.77 9.58
N ASN A 32 -3.13 11.37 9.46
CA ASN A 32 -3.96 11.73 10.61
C ASN A 32 -4.46 10.48 11.35
N PHE A 33 -4.90 9.44 10.61
CA PHE A 33 -5.26 8.15 11.17
C PHE A 33 -4.12 7.51 11.96
N PHE A 34 -2.90 7.58 11.44
CA PHE A 34 -1.70 7.06 12.11
C PHE A 34 -1.24 7.89 13.31
N LYS A 35 -1.54 9.19 13.36
CA LYS A 35 -1.22 10.09 14.49
C LYS A 35 -2.18 9.94 15.66
N ASP A 36 -3.42 9.57 15.40
CA ASP A 36 -4.44 9.42 16.43
C ASP A 36 -4.21 8.12 17.22
N ALA A 37 -3.93 8.24 18.50
CA ALA A 37 -3.66 7.10 19.38
C ALA A 37 -4.84 6.12 19.49
N SER A 38 -6.06 6.53 19.17
CA SER A 38 -7.26 5.69 19.22
C SER A 38 -7.42 4.80 17.98
N THR A 39 -6.78 5.16 16.86
CA THR A 39 -6.89 4.47 15.56
C THR A 39 -5.57 3.92 15.04
N SER A 40 -4.45 4.44 15.56
CA SER A 40 -3.11 4.13 15.07
C SER A 40 -2.73 2.66 15.20
N PRO A 41 -2.21 2.02 14.15
CA PRO A 41 -1.64 0.68 14.23
C PRO A 41 -0.20 0.67 14.78
N LEU A 42 0.36 1.85 15.09
CA LEU A 42 1.73 1.98 15.57
C LEU A 42 1.86 1.52 17.02
N LYS A 43 2.97 0.89 17.35
CA LYS A 43 3.34 0.67 18.75
C LYS A 43 3.51 2.01 19.49
N PRO A 44 3.24 2.08 20.79
CA PRO A 44 3.30 3.33 21.55
C PRO A 44 4.64 4.08 21.42
N ARG A 45 5.77 3.36 21.33
CA ARG A 45 7.09 3.96 21.15
C ARG A 45 7.23 4.65 19.79
N ASP A 46 6.71 4.03 18.73
CA ASP A 46 6.81 4.54 17.36
C ASP A 46 5.81 5.69 17.17
N LEU A 47 4.60 5.58 17.73
CA LEU A 47 3.60 6.63 17.73
C LEU A 47 4.11 7.94 18.36
N LYS A 48 4.83 7.84 19.50
CA LYS A 48 5.39 9.01 20.21
C LYS A 48 6.29 9.87 19.32
N ASN A 49 7.01 9.23 18.38
CA ASN A 49 7.98 9.89 17.50
C ASN A 49 7.47 10.00 16.05
N PHE A 50 6.22 9.61 15.79
CA PHE A 50 5.67 9.56 14.46
C PHE A 50 5.54 10.96 13.85
N LYS A 51 6.22 11.20 12.74
CA LYS A 51 6.17 12.46 11.99
C LYS A 51 5.32 12.37 10.71
N GLY A 52 4.97 11.17 10.28
CA GLY A 52 4.23 10.86 9.05
C GLY A 52 4.81 9.63 8.38
N LEU A 53 4.00 8.98 7.54
CA LEU A 53 4.48 7.95 6.62
C LEU A 53 5.23 8.62 5.46
N ASP A 54 6.24 7.95 4.94
CA ASP A 54 6.91 8.34 3.70
C ASP A 54 6.12 7.79 2.49
N PHE A 55 5.85 8.63 1.51
CA PHE A 55 5.15 8.29 0.29
C PHE A 55 6.02 8.63 -0.93
N PHE A 56 5.77 7.96 -2.04
CA PHE A 56 6.15 8.49 -3.34
C PHE A 56 5.35 9.76 -3.64
N GLU A 57 5.89 10.64 -4.48
CA GLU A 57 5.13 11.75 -5.02
C GLU A 57 3.94 11.23 -5.82
N PHE A 58 2.81 11.95 -5.77
CA PHE A 58 1.64 11.57 -6.57
C PHE A 58 1.97 11.61 -8.05
N ASP A 59 1.66 10.52 -8.76
CA ASP A 59 1.79 10.44 -10.20
C ASP A 59 0.52 9.84 -10.82
N SER A 60 -0.13 10.60 -11.69
CA SER A 60 -1.36 10.20 -12.38
C SER A 60 -1.16 9.04 -13.35
N LEU A 61 0.06 8.74 -13.77
CA LEU A 61 0.39 7.56 -14.58
C LEU A 61 0.06 6.24 -13.85
N TYR A 62 0.05 6.28 -12.51
CA TYR A 62 -0.31 5.15 -11.67
C TYR A 62 -1.80 5.09 -11.30
N VAL A 63 -2.65 5.88 -11.96
CA VAL A 63 -4.11 5.81 -11.86
C VAL A 63 -4.64 5.19 -13.14
N VAL A 64 -5.10 3.94 -13.07
CA VAL A 64 -5.48 3.16 -14.26
C VAL A 64 -6.87 2.56 -14.12
N TYR A 65 -7.58 2.41 -15.24
CA TYR A 65 -8.80 1.65 -15.31
C TYR A 65 -8.48 0.21 -15.75
N ALA A 66 -8.89 -0.76 -14.94
CA ALA A 66 -8.77 -2.18 -15.24
C ALA A 66 -10.11 -2.73 -15.73
N LYS A 67 -10.07 -3.52 -16.80
CA LYS A 67 -11.19 -4.38 -17.17
C LYS A 67 -11.24 -5.55 -16.19
N ILE A 68 -12.43 -5.92 -15.74
CA ILE A 68 -12.63 -7.06 -14.86
C ILE A 68 -13.01 -8.28 -15.69
N GLN A 69 -12.30 -9.37 -15.48
CA GLN A 69 -12.70 -10.70 -15.89
C GLN A 69 -13.11 -11.46 -14.63
N GLU A 70 -14.40 -11.49 -14.35
CA GLU A 70 -14.92 -12.19 -13.17
C GLU A 70 -14.63 -13.69 -13.22
N THR A 71 -14.50 -14.30 -12.05
CA THR A 71 -14.27 -15.73 -11.85
C THR A 71 -15.33 -16.31 -10.90
N PRO A 72 -16.63 -16.35 -11.32
CA PRO A 72 -17.74 -16.68 -10.43
C PRO A 72 -17.66 -18.11 -9.88
N ASP A 73 -17.02 -19.03 -10.62
CA ASP A 73 -16.84 -20.42 -10.20
C ASP A 73 -15.63 -20.64 -9.27
N SER A 74 -14.96 -19.56 -8.86
CA SER A 74 -13.82 -19.67 -7.92
C SER A 74 -14.29 -20.15 -6.56
N LEU A 75 -13.62 -21.21 -6.06
CA LEU A 75 -13.90 -21.74 -4.73
C LEU A 75 -13.27 -20.88 -3.64
N PRO A 76 -13.91 -20.78 -2.46
CA PRO A 76 -13.29 -20.25 -1.26
C PRO A 76 -11.97 -20.95 -0.92
N PHE A 77 -11.02 -20.21 -0.38
CA PHE A 77 -9.74 -20.74 0.07
C PHE A 77 -9.21 -20.00 1.30
N LYS A 78 -8.35 -20.65 2.04
CA LYS A 78 -7.65 -20.05 3.18
C LYS A 78 -6.41 -19.29 2.68
N MET A 79 -6.45 -17.96 2.68
CA MET A 79 -5.27 -17.14 2.41
C MET A 79 -4.36 -17.16 3.63
N LYS A 80 -3.09 -17.50 3.43
CA LYS A 80 -2.09 -17.45 4.50
C LYS A 80 -1.92 -16.03 5.01
N THR A 81 -1.66 -15.89 6.30
CA THR A 81 -1.38 -14.60 6.93
C THR A 81 0.00 -14.62 7.58
N THR A 82 0.41 -13.50 8.13
CA THR A 82 1.65 -13.34 8.89
C THR A 82 1.61 -14.02 10.27
N THR A 83 0.45 -14.54 10.66
CA THR A 83 0.24 -15.36 11.87
C THR A 83 -0.30 -16.72 11.47
N ASP A 84 -0.58 -17.58 12.46
CA ASP A 84 -1.15 -18.92 12.23
C ASP A 84 -2.68 -18.90 11.99
N THR A 85 -3.29 -17.71 11.88
CA THR A 85 -4.74 -17.54 11.68
C THR A 85 -5.01 -17.16 10.23
N PRO A 86 -5.26 -18.12 9.32
CA PRO A 86 -5.58 -17.83 7.92
C PRO A 86 -6.94 -17.16 7.82
N ALA A 87 -7.12 -16.32 6.78
CA ALA A 87 -8.36 -15.63 6.48
C ALA A 87 -9.08 -16.27 5.29
N ASP A 88 -10.42 -16.23 5.29
CA ASP A 88 -11.25 -16.80 4.23
C ASP A 88 -11.42 -15.82 3.08
N PHE A 89 -10.95 -16.21 1.90
CA PHE A 89 -11.05 -15.41 0.68
C PHE A 89 -11.63 -16.21 -0.48
N ARG A 90 -12.21 -15.50 -1.43
CA ARG A 90 -12.54 -16.01 -2.76
C ARG A 90 -11.92 -15.09 -3.79
N LYS A 91 -11.37 -15.64 -4.87
CA LYS A 91 -10.94 -14.84 -6.01
C LYS A 91 -12.20 -14.30 -6.71
N TYR A 92 -12.34 -12.98 -6.74
CA TYR A 92 -13.43 -12.30 -7.43
C TYR A 92 -13.22 -12.29 -8.94
N GLY A 93 -12.01 -11.90 -9.37
CA GLY A 93 -11.71 -11.79 -10.79
C GLY A 93 -10.25 -11.46 -11.06
N ILE A 94 -9.95 -11.35 -12.35
CA ILE A 94 -8.68 -10.88 -12.89
C ILE A 94 -8.89 -9.46 -13.40
N LEU A 95 -8.10 -8.54 -12.89
CA LEU A 95 -8.03 -7.15 -13.33
C LEU A 95 -6.99 -7.05 -14.44
N ILE A 96 -7.39 -6.58 -15.61
CA ILE A 96 -6.54 -6.44 -16.81
C ILE A 96 -6.41 -4.94 -17.08
N PHE A 97 -5.20 -4.40 -17.04
CA PHE A 97 -4.95 -2.97 -17.22
C PHE A 97 -3.66 -2.72 -18.01
N ASN A 98 -3.53 -1.51 -18.54
CA ASN A 98 -2.30 -1.05 -19.20
C ASN A 98 -1.59 -0.05 -18.31
N LEU A 99 -0.27 -0.19 -18.21
CA LEU A 99 0.63 0.74 -17.54
C LEU A 99 1.90 0.84 -18.40
N ASN A 100 2.34 2.06 -18.72
CA ASN A 100 3.51 2.31 -19.57
C ASN A 100 3.46 1.58 -20.93
N ASN A 101 2.28 1.52 -21.57
CA ASN A 101 2.02 0.82 -22.83
C ASN A 101 2.19 -0.71 -22.78
N GLU A 102 2.30 -1.30 -21.61
CA GLU A 102 2.32 -2.75 -21.41
C GLU A 102 1.08 -3.19 -20.65
N GLN A 103 0.59 -4.40 -20.97
CA GLN A 103 -0.57 -4.98 -20.31
C GLN A 103 -0.14 -5.82 -19.11
N TYR A 104 -0.81 -5.59 -17.99
CA TYR A 104 -0.61 -6.32 -16.73
C TYR A 104 -1.91 -6.93 -16.22
N THR A 105 -1.77 -7.91 -15.35
CA THR A 105 -2.92 -8.55 -14.69
C THR A 105 -2.64 -8.72 -13.20
N LEU A 106 -3.68 -8.51 -12.39
CA LEU A 106 -3.70 -8.82 -10.97
C LEU A 106 -5.02 -9.51 -10.62
N SER A 107 -5.00 -10.41 -9.65
CA SER A 107 -6.22 -11.00 -9.08
C SER A 107 -6.74 -10.13 -7.95
N ALA A 108 -8.04 -9.79 -7.99
CA ALA A 108 -8.75 -9.19 -6.88
C ALA A 108 -9.52 -10.26 -6.09
N TYR A 109 -9.65 -10.04 -4.79
CA TYR A 109 -10.24 -11.02 -3.87
C TYR A 109 -11.37 -10.40 -3.05
N GLU A 110 -12.40 -11.20 -2.77
CA GLU A 110 -13.39 -10.92 -1.72
C GLU A 110 -12.90 -11.53 -0.42
N ASN A 111 -12.97 -10.78 0.66
CA ASN A 111 -12.84 -11.31 2.00
C ASN A 111 -14.21 -11.80 2.46
N LEU A 112 -14.35 -13.09 2.71
CA LEU A 112 -15.65 -13.70 3.04
C LEU A 112 -16.16 -13.30 4.42
N ASP A 113 -15.28 -12.85 5.31
CA ASP A 113 -15.66 -12.33 6.63
C ASP A 113 -16.33 -10.94 6.54
N TYR A 114 -16.24 -10.27 5.36
CA TYR A 114 -16.78 -8.92 5.16
C TYR A 114 -18.07 -8.87 4.33
N LEU A 115 -18.55 -10.01 3.80
CA LEU A 115 -19.72 -10.04 2.90
C LEU A 115 -21.00 -9.47 3.51
N ASP A 116 -21.19 -9.64 4.83
CA ASP A 116 -22.38 -9.16 5.57
C ASP A 116 -22.04 -7.95 6.46
N VAL A 117 -20.90 -7.27 6.23
CA VAL A 117 -20.50 -6.10 7.02
C VAL A 117 -20.91 -4.83 6.29
N GLU A 118 -21.69 -3.97 6.96
CA GLU A 118 -22.14 -2.68 6.43
C GLU A 118 -20.93 -1.82 6.00
N GLY A 119 -20.98 -1.31 4.75
CA GLY A 119 -19.92 -0.50 4.15
C GLY A 119 -18.90 -1.30 3.34
N TYR A 120 -18.99 -2.64 3.30
CA TYR A 120 -18.12 -3.51 2.52
C TYR A 120 -18.84 -4.22 1.35
N GLU A 121 -20.05 -3.79 0.98
CA GLU A 121 -20.90 -4.47 -0.01
C GLU A 121 -20.23 -4.63 -1.39
N ASN A 122 -19.35 -3.71 -1.75
CA ASN A 122 -18.64 -3.69 -3.03
C ASN A 122 -17.12 -3.71 -2.86
N TYR A 123 -16.66 -4.12 -1.68
CA TYR A 123 -15.25 -4.11 -1.35
C TYR A 123 -14.51 -5.27 -1.99
N LEU A 124 -13.38 -4.97 -2.62
CA LEU A 124 -12.43 -5.95 -3.14
C LEU A 124 -11.02 -5.65 -2.61
N PHE A 125 -10.34 -6.68 -2.20
CA PHE A 125 -8.97 -6.64 -1.72
C PHE A 125 -7.99 -6.90 -2.87
N LEU A 126 -7.07 -5.97 -3.12
CA LEU A 126 -6.03 -6.09 -4.12
C LEU A 126 -4.63 -6.09 -3.47
N PRO A 127 -4.13 -7.26 -3.05
CA PRO A 127 -2.75 -7.40 -2.63
C PRO A 127 -1.83 -7.56 -3.84
N PHE A 128 -0.65 -6.91 -3.86
CA PHE A 128 0.29 -7.04 -4.97
C PHE A 128 1.75 -6.96 -4.53
N LEU A 129 2.60 -7.58 -5.33
CA LEU A 129 4.05 -7.45 -5.30
C LEU A 129 4.52 -6.68 -6.53
N ASP A 130 5.62 -5.96 -6.40
CA ASP A 130 6.28 -5.24 -7.49
C ASP A 130 7.81 -5.15 -7.27
N GLN A 131 8.55 -4.60 -8.22
CA GLN A 131 10.01 -4.55 -8.15
C GLN A 131 10.57 -3.51 -7.15
N THR A 132 9.73 -2.74 -6.46
CA THR A 132 10.15 -1.87 -5.34
C THR A 132 10.26 -2.61 -4.02
N ASN A 133 9.64 -3.81 -3.91
CA ASN A 133 9.56 -4.54 -2.66
C ASN A 133 10.93 -4.99 -2.14
N GLY A 134 11.17 -4.73 -0.87
CA GLY A 134 12.46 -5.03 -0.20
C GLY A 134 13.53 -3.97 -0.43
N TYR A 135 13.24 -2.95 -1.22
CA TYR A 135 14.10 -1.80 -1.49
C TYR A 135 13.41 -0.50 -1.03
N GLU A 136 12.57 0.08 -1.88
CA GLU A 136 11.87 1.32 -1.60
C GLU A 136 10.57 1.09 -0.79
N THR A 137 9.98 -0.11 -0.90
CA THR A 137 8.73 -0.49 -0.21
C THR A 137 8.88 -1.78 0.57
N TYR A 138 7.88 -2.09 1.39
CA TYR A 138 7.88 -3.30 2.23
C TYR A 138 8.04 -4.57 1.40
N GLY A 139 8.94 -5.46 1.83
CA GLY A 139 9.29 -6.68 1.10
C GLY A 139 8.18 -7.72 0.96
N GLY A 140 7.15 -7.66 1.80
CA GLY A 140 5.98 -8.53 1.74
C GLY A 140 4.88 -8.07 0.79
N GLY A 141 5.06 -6.95 0.07
CA GLY A 141 4.08 -6.36 -0.83
C GLY A 141 3.18 -5.33 -0.15
N ARG A 142 2.28 -4.77 -0.95
CA ARG A 142 1.35 -3.71 -0.54
C ARG A 142 -0.07 -4.09 -0.93
N TYR A 143 -1.04 -3.33 -0.39
CA TYR A 143 -2.46 -3.55 -0.61
C TYR A 143 -3.11 -2.30 -1.19
N ILE A 144 -4.19 -2.50 -1.92
CA ILE A 144 -5.12 -1.46 -2.36
C ILE A 144 -6.53 -1.95 -2.04
N ASP A 145 -7.33 -1.10 -1.42
CA ASP A 145 -8.76 -1.31 -1.24
C ASP A 145 -9.48 -0.80 -2.49
N LEU A 146 -10.25 -1.66 -3.10
CA LEU A 146 -11.05 -1.36 -4.29
C LEU A 146 -12.53 -1.43 -3.95
N TYR A 147 -13.33 -0.63 -4.65
CA TYR A 147 -14.78 -0.66 -4.55
C TYR A 147 -15.38 -0.74 -5.95
N GLN A 148 -16.14 -1.82 -6.19
CA GLN A 148 -16.76 -2.08 -7.48
C GLN A 148 -18.15 -1.46 -7.55
N TYR A 149 -18.33 -0.49 -8.43
CA TYR A 149 -19.62 0.16 -8.68
C TYR A 149 -20.12 -0.06 -10.11
N ASP A 150 -19.26 -0.52 -11.01
CA ASP A 150 -19.54 -0.72 -12.42
C ASP A 150 -19.12 -2.14 -12.83
N ASN A 151 -19.90 -2.82 -13.64
CA ASN A 151 -19.70 -4.24 -13.94
C ASN A 151 -18.50 -4.52 -14.86
N ASP A 152 -18.06 -3.52 -15.65
CA ASP A 152 -17.06 -3.74 -16.71
C ASP A 152 -15.65 -3.26 -16.35
N SER A 153 -15.54 -2.31 -15.43
CA SER A 153 -14.26 -1.68 -15.11
C SER A 153 -14.13 -1.29 -13.65
N ILE A 154 -12.89 -1.21 -13.16
CA ILE A 154 -12.58 -0.75 -11.82
C ILE A 154 -11.36 0.18 -11.86
N LEU A 155 -11.40 1.25 -11.08
CA LEU A 155 -10.27 2.15 -10.93
C LEU A 155 -9.24 1.56 -9.96
N ILE A 156 -8.00 1.44 -10.41
CA ILE A 156 -6.85 1.13 -9.57
C ILE A 156 -6.01 2.41 -9.44
N ASP A 157 -5.92 2.95 -8.24
CA ASP A 157 -5.03 4.07 -7.91
C ASP A 157 -3.88 3.55 -7.04
N PHE A 158 -2.72 3.26 -7.67
CA PHE A 158 -1.55 2.79 -6.97
C PHE A 158 -0.95 3.84 -6.01
N ASN A 159 -1.28 5.13 -6.18
CA ASN A 159 -0.90 6.17 -5.23
C ASN A 159 -1.57 5.98 -3.85
N ARG A 160 -2.60 5.13 -3.78
CA ARG A 160 -3.28 4.75 -2.55
C ARG A 160 -2.79 3.42 -1.97
N ALA A 161 -1.75 2.81 -2.58
CA ALA A 161 -1.17 1.58 -2.06
C ALA A 161 -0.60 1.79 -0.64
N TYR A 162 -0.91 0.85 0.27
CA TYR A 162 -0.52 0.92 1.66
C TYR A 162 0.17 -0.37 2.14
N ASN A 163 0.94 -0.26 3.24
CA ASN A 163 1.58 -1.40 3.86
C ASN A 163 0.59 -2.20 4.71
N PRO A 164 0.72 -3.55 4.78
CA PRO A 164 0.04 -4.35 5.79
C PRO A 164 0.28 -3.83 7.22
N GLN A 165 -0.73 -3.90 8.09
CA GLN A 165 -0.61 -3.40 9.48
C GLN A 165 0.48 -4.11 10.28
N CYS A 166 0.81 -5.37 9.97
CA CYS A 166 1.89 -6.12 10.60
C CYS A 166 3.30 -5.51 10.37
N VAL A 167 3.44 -4.59 9.41
CA VAL A 167 4.65 -3.77 9.25
C VAL A 167 4.87 -2.89 10.48
N TYR A 168 3.79 -2.38 11.05
CA TYR A 168 3.81 -1.45 12.17
C TYR A 168 3.80 -2.16 13.52
N ASP A 169 2.94 -3.17 13.65
CA ASP A 169 2.89 -4.05 14.84
C ASP A 169 2.69 -5.51 14.39
N GLU A 170 3.63 -6.38 14.75
CA GLU A 170 3.63 -7.81 14.41
C GLU A 170 2.46 -8.60 15.01
N ASN A 171 1.70 -8.01 15.92
CA ASN A 171 0.49 -8.64 16.47
C ASN A 171 -0.68 -8.65 15.46
N PHE A 172 -0.61 -7.83 14.39
CA PHE A 172 -1.62 -7.88 13.34
C PHE A 172 -1.43 -9.09 12.42
N SER A 173 -2.53 -9.79 12.15
CA SER A 173 -2.60 -10.88 11.18
C SER A 173 -2.89 -10.32 9.79
N CYS A 174 -1.90 -10.32 8.91
CA CYS A 174 -2.03 -9.72 7.58
C CYS A 174 -1.95 -10.78 6.49
N PRO A 175 -2.83 -10.76 5.48
CA PRO A 175 -2.78 -11.65 4.33
C PRO A 175 -1.43 -11.60 3.60
N ILE A 176 -0.85 -12.75 3.31
CA ILE A 176 0.38 -12.83 2.51
C ILE A 176 0.01 -12.70 1.04
N VAL A 177 0.64 -11.77 0.34
CA VAL A 177 0.39 -11.56 -1.08
C VAL A 177 0.63 -12.84 -1.88
N PRO A 178 -0.38 -13.33 -2.65
CA PRO A 178 -0.19 -14.48 -3.52
C PRO A 178 0.89 -14.22 -4.56
N ARG A 179 1.78 -15.20 -4.79
CA ARG A 179 2.95 -15.05 -5.68
C ARG A 179 2.59 -14.72 -7.14
N ASN A 180 1.39 -15.06 -7.58
CA ASN A 180 0.89 -14.74 -8.92
C ASN A 180 0.39 -13.28 -9.04
N ASN A 181 0.27 -12.55 -7.93
CA ASN A 181 -0.01 -11.11 -7.92
C ASN A 181 1.31 -10.28 -7.91
N LEU A 182 2.22 -10.63 -8.81
CA LEU A 182 3.50 -9.94 -9.00
C LEU A 182 3.48 -9.14 -10.30
N LEU A 183 3.79 -7.85 -10.20
CA LEU A 183 4.07 -6.97 -11.33
C LEU A 183 5.58 -6.92 -11.56
N ASN A 184 6.03 -7.31 -12.78
CA ASN A 184 7.45 -7.26 -13.17
C ASN A 184 7.89 -5.84 -13.57
N ILE A 185 7.45 -4.85 -12.82
CA ILE A 185 7.76 -3.42 -12.99
C ILE A 185 7.83 -2.79 -11.60
N LYS A 186 8.53 -1.67 -11.47
CA LYS A 186 8.48 -0.82 -10.28
C LYS A 186 7.19 -0.02 -10.25
N ILE A 187 6.47 -0.06 -9.15
CA ILE A 187 5.33 0.81 -8.87
C ILE A 187 5.79 1.86 -7.86
N GLU A 188 6.34 2.95 -8.39
CA GLU A 188 6.85 4.08 -7.59
C GLU A 188 5.71 5.03 -7.20
N ALA A 189 4.68 4.47 -6.57
CA ALA A 189 3.48 5.16 -6.08
C ALA A 189 3.05 4.57 -4.72
N GLY A 190 2.29 5.34 -3.94
CA GLY A 190 1.79 4.93 -2.62
C GLY A 190 2.84 5.02 -1.51
N VAL A 191 2.64 4.23 -0.45
CA VAL A 191 3.49 4.27 0.75
C VAL A 191 4.82 3.56 0.52
N LYS A 192 5.90 4.11 1.09
CA LYS A 192 7.24 3.52 1.13
C LYS A 192 7.47 2.66 2.37
N ASN A 193 8.70 2.17 2.53
CA ASN A 193 9.11 1.42 3.72
C ASN A 193 8.89 2.24 5.00
N PHE A 194 8.38 1.56 6.02
CA PHE A 194 8.32 2.12 7.37
C PHE A 194 9.59 1.74 8.16
N VAL A 195 10.29 2.74 8.66
CA VAL A 195 11.45 2.55 9.52
C VAL A 195 10.98 2.62 10.98
N LYS A 196 11.10 1.50 11.70
CA LYS A 196 10.81 1.43 13.15
C LYS A 196 11.89 2.18 13.93
N ASN A 197 11.47 2.96 14.93
CA ASN A 197 12.40 3.67 15.85
C ASN A 197 12.84 2.79 17.02
#